data_525e8119b8c739e6232fbefdc7b6afcc
#
_entry.id   525e8119b8c739e6232fbefdc7b6afcc
#
_cell.length_a   1.000
_cell.length_b   1.000
_cell.length_c   1.000
_cell.angle_alpha   90.00
_cell.angle_beta   90.00
_cell.angle_gamma   90.00
#
_symmetry.space_group_name_H-M   'P 1'
#
loop_
_entity.id
_entity.type
_entity.pdbx_description
1 polymer ?
#
loop_
_entity_poly.entity_id
_entity_poly.type
_entity_poly.pdbx_seq_one_letter_code
_entity_poly.pdbx_strand_id
1 'polypeptide(L)'
;MGSLVGQTESNVRRALQIADAMAPCILFIDELEKALGGSSQSNSGDSGVSSRMLGTLLSWMNDHTSNVYVVATCNDISKLPPELTRAERFDGIVFLDLPSRKQKDRIWQQYIELFELDPKQKIPKDEQFTGAEIRSCCRLAALLDVPLVQSVVNIVPVAVTANESVNALRTWASGRCLDGDVGGIYQFKPTKARARRRVKVDSSLN
;
A
#
# COMPACT_ATOMS: atom_id res chain seq x y z
N MET A 1 -21.33 3.02 28.79
CA MET A 1 -20.31 2.86 27.74
C MET A 1 -20.65 1.77 26.69
N GLY A 2 -21.86 1.25 26.65
CA GLY A 2 -22.28 0.20 25.68
C GLY A 2 -22.79 0.67 24.32
N SER A 3 -22.93 1.97 24.07
CA SER A 3 -23.59 2.47 22.86
C SER A 3 -22.68 2.65 21.63
N LEU A 4 -21.40 2.92 21.83
CA LEU A 4 -20.46 3.15 20.72
C LEU A 4 -20.06 1.87 19.96
N VAL A 5 -19.97 0.75 20.67
CA VAL A 5 -19.58 -0.55 20.12
C VAL A 5 -20.64 -1.11 19.15
N GLY A 6 -21.91 -0.97 19.50
CA GLY A 6 -23.03 -1.40 18.63
C GLY A 6 -23.26 -0.51 17.41
N GLN A 7 -22.84 0.75 17.46
CA GLN A 7 -22.99 1.70 16.36
C GLN A 7 -22.10 1.36 15.17
N THR A 8 -20.85 0.96 15.41
CA THR A 8 -19.90 0.66 14.33
C THR A 8 -20.30 -0.57 13.51
N GLU A 9 -20.72 -1.65 14.18
CA GLU A 9 -21.25 -2.85 13.49
C GLU A 9 -22.52 -2.54 12.71
N SER A 10 -23.44 -1.79 13.31
CA SER A 10 -24.68 -1.35 12.65
C SER A 10 -24.40 -0.50 11.41
N ASN A 11 -23.40 0.39 11.47
CA ASN A 11 -23.03 1.23 10.34
C ASN A 11 -22.44 0.41 9.18
N VAL A 12 -21.58 -0.59 9.47
CA VAL A 12 -21.05 -1.50 8.43
C VAL A 12 -22.20 -2.27 7.80
N ARG A 13 -23.08 -2.87 8.58
CA ARG A 13 -24.24 -3.61 8.06
C ARG A 13 -25.12 -2.73 7.18
N ARG A 14 -25.37 -1.50 7.60
CA ARG A 14 -26.14 -0.53 6.81
C ARG A 14 -25.43 -0.14 5.51
N ALA A 15 -24.10 0.05 5.53
CA ALA A 15 -23.32 0.36 4.34
C ALA A 15 -23.39 -0.78 3.31
N LEU A 16 -23.28 -2.03 3.77
CA LEU A 16 -23.42 -3.21 2.90
C LEU A 16 -24.83 -3.34 2.31
N GLN A 17 -25.88 -3.09 3.10
CA GLN A 17 -27.26 -3.04 2.60
C GLN A 17 -27.48 -1.94 1.55
N ILE A 18 -26.85 -0.79 1.73
CA ILE A 18 -26.89 0.29 0.73
C ILE A 18 -26.19 -0.13 -0.56
N ALA A 19 -25.03 -0.80 -0.46
CA ALA A 19 -24.31 -1.34 -1.63
C ALA A 19 -25.19 -2.32 -2.40
N ASP A 20 -25.86 -3.25 -1.72
CA ASP A 20 -26.79 -4.19 -2.34
C ASP A 20 -27.96 -3.49 -3.04
N ALA A 21 -28.53 -2.46 -2.41
CA ALA A 21 -29.63 -1.69 -2.96
C ALA A 21 -29.23 -0.81 -4.16
N MET A 22 -27.93 -0.44 -4.25
CA MET A 22 -27.37 0.37 -5.34
C MET A 22 -26.79 -0.47 -6.48
N ALA A 23 -26.85 -1.79 -6.40
CA ALA A 23 -26.29 -2.65 -7.44
C ALA A 23 -26.90 -2.37 -8.83
N PRO A 24 -26.11 -2.38 -9.93
CA PRO A 24 -24.70 -2.73 -9.98
C PRO A 24 -23.80 -1.58 -9.53
N CYS A 25 -22.86 -1.83 -8.62
CA CYS A 25 -21.93 -0.82 -8.12
C CYS A 25 -20.59 -1.41 -7.72
N ILE A 26 -19.62 -0.52 -7.45
CA ILE A 26 -18.32 -0.86 -6.86
C ILE A 26 -18.32 -0.42 -5.40
N LEU A 27 -18.08 -1.36 -4.49
CA LEU A 27 -17.80 -1.08 -3.08
C LEU A 27 -16.29 -0.95 -2.91
N PHE A 28 -15.82 0.28 -2.69
CA PHE A 28 -14.40 0.54 -2.43
C PHE A 28 -14.15 0.66 -0.93
N ILE A 29 -13.20 -0.16 -0.42
CA ILE A 29 -12.80 -0.16 0.99
C ILE A 29 -11.32 0.21 1.06
N ASP A 30 -11.02 1.42 1.53
CA ASP A 30 -9.65 1.88 1.67
C ASP A 30 -9.05 1.45 3.02
N GLU A 31 -7.77 1.07 3.01
CA GLU A 31 -7.00 0.69 4.20
C GLU A 31 -7.72 -0.37 5.07
N LEU A 32 -8.10 -1.48 4.45
CA LEU A 32 -8.87 -2.57 5.08
C LEU A 32 -8.25 -3.05 6.40
N GLU A 33 -6.91 -3.06 6.52
CA GLU A 33 -6.20 -3.40 7.75
C GLU A 33 -6.51 -2.42 8.90
N LYS A 34 -6.78 -1.15 8.61
CA LYS A 34 -7.16 -0.18 9.66
C LYS A 34 -8.61 -0.36 10.08
N ALA A 35 -9.49 -0.64 9.12
CA ALA A 35 -10.89 -0.90 9.42
C ALA A 35 -11.08 -2.15 10.30
N LEU A 36 -10.25 -3.18 10.09
CA LEU A 36 -10.36 -4.47 10.75
C LEU A 36 -9.30 -4.73 11.83
N GLY A 37 -8.19 -3.98 11.79
CA GLY A 37 -6.98 -4.23 12.61
C GLY A 37 -6.88 -3.38 13.87
N GLY A 38 -7.87 -2.61 14.25
CA GLY A 38 -7.84 -1.68 15.39
C GLY A 38 -7.59 -2.30 16.76
N SER A 39 -7.15 -3.56 16.86
CA SER A 39 -7.11 -4.30 18.13
C SER A 39 -5.79 -4.98 18.51
N SER A 40 -4.70 -4.84 17.73
CA SER A 40 -3.45 -5.51 18.14
C SER A 40 -2.63 -4.75 19.20
N GLN A 41 -2.99 -3.51 19.56
CA GLN A 41 -2.25 -2.71 20.56
C GLN A 41 -3.08 -1.90 21.56
N SER A 42 -4.40 -2.01 21.60
CA SER A 42 -5.20 -1.29 22.60
C SER A 42 -6.20 -2.19 23.32
N ASN A 43 -6.14 -2.16 24.65
CA ASN A 43 -7.10 -2.63 25.67
C ASN A 43 -8.27 -3.54 25.21
N SER A 44 -8.47 -4.60 25.97
CA SER A 44 -9.44 -5.71 25.86
C SER A 44 -10.90 -5.41 25.44
N GLY A 45 -11.26 -4.17 25.18
CA GLY A 45 -12.60 -3.75 24.75
C GLY A 45 -12.78 -3.64 23.23
N ASP A 46 -11.71 -3.38 22.47
CA ASP A 46 -11.78 -3.04 21.04
C ASP A 46 -11.66 -4.28 20.13
N SER A 47 -11.06 -5.35 20.62
CA SER A 47 -10.89 -6.61 19.88
C SER A 47 -12.22 -7.29 19.49
N GLY A 48 -13.23 -7.17 20.34
CA GLY A 48 -14.57 -7.71 20.07
C GLY A 48 -15.33 -6.97 18.96
N VAL A 49 -15.07 -5.68 18.75
CA VAL A 49 -15.73 -4.88 17.70
C VAL A 49 -15.17 -5.22 16.33
N SER A 50 -13.86 -5.25 16.20
CA SER A 50 -13.17 -5.59 14.95
C SER A 50 -13.50 -7.02 14.49
N SER A 51 -13.59 -7.98 15.40
CA SER A 51 -13.98 -9.36 15.07
C SER A 51 -15.42 -9.46 14.56
N ARG A 52 -16.36 -8.68 15.13
CA ARG A 52 -17.76 -8.66 14.66
C ARG A 52 -17.91 -7.97 13.31
N MET A 53 -17.20 -6.85 13.10
CA MET A 53 -17.15 -6.18 11.80
C MET A 53 -16.61 -7.11 10.70
N LEU A 54 -15.52 -7.81 11.00
CA LEU A 54 -14.95 -8.81 10.11
C LEU A 54 -15.98 -9.91 9.80
N GLY A 55 -16.62 -10.49 10.83
CA GLY A 55 -17.66 -11.49 10.67
C GLY A 55 -18.81 -11.02 9.77
N THR A 56 -19.27 -9.78 9.98
CA THR A 56 -20.34 -9.18 9.15
C THR A 56 -19.91 -9.02 7.69
N LEU A 57 -18.68 -8.53 7.45
CA LEU A 57 -18.15 -8.38 6.09
C LEU A 57 -17.98 -9.74 5.41
N LEU A 58 -17.37 -10.72 6.09
CA LEU A 58 -17.14 -12.06 5.54
C LEU A 58 -18.44 -12.79 5.25
N SER A 59 -19.45 -12.70 6.12
CA SER A 59 -20.78 -13.27 5.87
C SER A 59 -21.42 -12.64 4.65
N TRP A 60 -21.41 -11.31 4.56
CA TRP A 60 -21.96 -10.62 3.42
C TRP A 60 -21.22 -11.00 2.11
N MET A 61 -19.88 -11.03 2.10
CA MET A 61 -19.09 -11.44 0.92
C MET A 61 -19.43 -12.86 0.44
N ASN A 62 -19.84 -13.76 1.35
CA ASN A 62 -20.22 -15.12 0.98
C ASN A 62 -21.65 -15.23 0.48
N ASP A 63 -22.56 -14.46 1.07
CA ASP A 63 -24.00 -14.72 0.98
C ASP A 63 -24.69 -13.78 0.00
N HIS A 64 -24.06 -12.60 -0.35
CA HIS A 64 -24.70 -11.65 -1.25
C HIS A 64 -24.78 -12.20 -2.68
N THR A 65 -25.91 -11.93 -3.32
CA THR A 65 -26.20 -12.30 -4.72
C THR A 65 -26.30 -11.09 -5.63
N SER A 66 -26.10 -9.90 -5.08
CA SER A 66 -26.16 -8.63 -5.79
C SER A 66 -24.93 -8.40 -6.66
N ASN A 67 -25.09 -7.64 -7.76
CA ASN A 67 -23.99 -7.29 -8.65
C ASN A 67 -23.12 -6.16 -8.02
N VAL A 68 -22.50 -6.42 -6.87
CA VAL A 68 -21.55 -5.52 -6.22
C VAL A 68 -20.14 -6.06 -6.41
N TYR A 69 -19.26 -5.24 -7.00
CA TYR A 69 -17.84 -5.57 -7.12
C TYR A 69 -17.06 -4.93 -5.98
N VAL A 70 -16.35 -5.73 -5.19
CA VAL A 70 -15.60 -5.24 -4.02
C VAL A 70 -14.14 -4.97 -4.42
N VAL A 71 -13.67 -3.76 -4.17
CA VAL A 71 -12.27 -3.38 -4.29
C VAL A 71 -11.77 -2.92 -2.93
N ALA A 72 -10.72 -3.53 -2.42
CA ALA A 72 -10.12 -3.15 -1.16
C ALA A 72 -8.64 -2.82 -1.32
N THR A 73 -8.15 -1.81 -0.59
CA THR A 73 -6.71 -1.53 -0.47
C THR A 73 -6.19 -1.97 0.89
N CYS A 74 -4.92 -2.34 0.93
CA CYS A 74 -4.24 -2.69 2.16
C CYS A 74 -2.75 -2.33 2.06
N ASN A 75 -2.22 -1.61 3.04
CA ASN A 75 -0.81 -1.24 3.08
C ASN A 75 0.05 -2.33 3.75
N ASP A 76 -0.53 -3.13 4.62
CA ASP A 76 0.18 -4.18 5.35
C ASP A 76 -0.70 -5.42 5.51
N ILE A 77 -0.53 -6.34 4.59
CA ILE A 77 -1.30 -7.59 4.54
C ILE A 77 -1.10 -8.45 5.80
N SER A 78 0.03 -8.32 6.51
CA SER A 78 0.30 -9.07 7.74
C SER A 78 -0.61 -8.69 8.89
N LYS A 79 -1.26 -7.53 8.81
CA LYS A 79 -2.24 -7.03 9.79
C LYS A 79 -3.66 -7.50 9.51
N LEU A 80 -3.90 -8.06 8.33
CA LEU A 80 -5.21 -8.62 8.02
C LEU A 80 -5.41 -9.97 8.70
N PRO A 81 -6.64 -10.24 9.18
CA PRO A 81 -7.01 -11.56 9.65
C PRO A 81 -6.82 -12.63 8.56
N PRO A 82 -6.27 -13.82 8.90
CA PRO A 82 -5.98 -14.87 7.92
C PRO A 82 -7.22 -15.32 7.14
N GLU A 83 -8.42 -15.12 7.67
CA GLU A 83 -9.69 -15.42 7.04
C GLU A 83 -9.91 -14.64 5.74
N LEU A 84 -9.38 -13.41 5.64
CA LEU A 84 -9.48 -12.58 4.42
C LEU A 84 -8.46 -12.96 3.35
N THR A 85 -7.32 -13.53 3.74
CA THR A 85 -6.25 -13.90 2.80
C THR A 85 -6.37 -15.32 2.26
N ARG A 86 -7.39 -16.09 2.72
CA ARG A 86 -7.69 -17.41 2.18
C ARG A 86 -8.26 -17.30 0.76
N ALA A 87 -7.96 -18.32 -0.05
CA ALA A 87 -8.60 -18.50 -1.33
C ALA A 87 -10.14 -18.47 -1.20
N GLU A 88 -10.83 -18.03 -2.24
CA GLU A 88 -12.30 -17.93 -2.31
C GLU A 88 -12.93 -16.70 -1.61
N ARG A 89 -12.13 -15.76 -1.04
CA ARG A 89 -12.67 -14.52 -0.48
C ARG A 89 -12.55 -13.34 -1.44
N PHE A 90 -11.39 -13.23 -2.05
CA PHE A 90 -11.14 -12.30 -3.14
C PHE A 90 -10.74 -13.10 -4.39
N ASP A 91 -11.25 -12.73 -5.54
CA ASP A 91 -10.91 -13.35 -6.82
C ASP A 91 -9.46 -13.15 -7.21
N GLY A 92 -8.84 -12.11 -6.68
CA GLY A 92 -7.42 -11.84 -6.88
C GLY A 92 -6.86 -10.84 -5.88
N ILE A 93 -5.60 -11.04 -5.52
CA ILE A 93 -4.81 -10.09 -4.74
C ILE A 93 -3.75 -9.52 -5.68
N VAL A 94 -3.80 -8.22 -5.92
CA VAL A 94 -2.86 -7.51 -6.78
C VAL A 94 -1.82 -6.81 -5.91
N PHE A 95 -0.55 -7.08 -6.17
CA PHE A 95 0.56 -6.38 -5.51
C PHE A 95 1.02 -5.20 -6.37
N LEU A 96 1.04 -4.02 -5.77
CA LEU A 96 1.54 -2.80 -6.36
C LEU A 96 2.92 -2.50 -5.76
N ASP A 97 3.98 -2.76 -6.51
CA ASP A 97 5.35 -2.41 -6.11
C ASP A 97 5.66 -0.94 -6.42
N LEU A 98 6.89 -0.51 -6.13
CA LEU A 98 7.35 0.81 -6.56
C LEU A 98 7.18 0.96 -8.09
N PRO A 99 6.82 2.15 -8.57
CA PRO A 99 6.57 2.36 -9.98
C PRO A 99 7.82 2.07 -10.83
N SER A 100 7.60 1.38 -11.96
CA SER A 100 8.60 1.12 -12.98
C SER A 100 9.10 2.43 -13.61
N ARG A 101 10.24 2.39 -14.34
CA ARG A 101 10.79 3.59 -14.99
C ARG A 101 9.76 4.28 -15.87
N LYS A 102 9.03 3.51 -16.68
CA LYS A 102 8.01 4.04 -17.59
C LYS A 102 6.86 4.73 -16.84
N GLN A 103 6.45 4.18 -15.70
CA GLN A 103 5.42 4.77 -14.85
C GLN A 103 5.94 6.06 -14.20
N LYS A 104 7.18 6.05 -13.66
CA LYS A 104 7.80 7.25 -13.09
C LYS A 104 7.92 8.38 -14.10
N ASP A 105 8.31 8.08 -15.34
CA ASP A 105 8.40 9.11 -16.40
C ASP A 105 7.05 9.77 -16.65
N ARG A 106 5.97 8.98 -16.65
CA ARG A 106 4.60 9.51 -16.76
C ARG A 106 4.19 10.35 -15.55
N ILE A 107 4.53 9.88 -14.35
CA ILE A 107 4.22 10.59 -13.10
C ILE A 107 4.98 11.92 -13.03
N TRP A 108 6.27 11.94 -13.42
CA TRP A 108 7.05 13.16 -13.53
C TRP A 108 6.40 14.15 -14.51
N GLN A 109 6.08 13.70 -15.71
CA GLN A 109 5.43 14.53 -16.71
C GLN A 109 4.12 15.13 -16.19
N GLN A 110 3.26 14.32 -15.58
CA GLN A 110 1.99 14.76 -15.02
C GLN A 110 2.15 15.85 -13.95
N TYR A 111 3.12 15.70 -13.05
CA TYR A 111 3.31 16.67 -11.97
C TYR A 111 4.13 17.90 -12.37
N ILE A 112 5.03 17.77 -13.34
CA ILE A 112 5.70 18.91 -13.98
C ILE A 112 4.66 19.82 -14.65
N GLU A 113 3.73 19.24 -15.40
CA GLU A 113 2.63 19.95 -16.03
C GLU A 113 1.67 20.56 -14.98
N LEU A 114 1.25 19.78 -13.98
CA LEU A 114 0.33 20.24 -12.94
C LEU A 114 0.87 21.41 -12.13
N PHE A 115 2.17 21.47 -11.86
CA PHE A 115 2.81 22.54 -11.09
C PHE A 115 3.49 23.57 -12.00
N GLU A 116 3.22 23.56 -13.31
CA GLU A 116 3.70 24.54 -14.31
C GLU A 116 5.24 24.71 -14.28
N LEU A 117 5.97 23.61 -14.06
CA LEU A 117 7.42 23.60 -14.05
C LEU A 117 7.98 23.49 -15.48
N ASP A 118 9.22 23.96 -15.70
CA ASP A 118 9.90 23.80 -16.99
C ASP A 118 10.05 22.29 -17.34
N PRO A 119 9.46 21.82 -18.43
CA PRO A 119 9.52 20.39 -18.82
C PRO A 119 10.91 19.94 -19.28
N LYS A 120 11.83 20.89 -19.56
CA LYS A 120 13.19 20.57 -20.02
C LYS A 120 14.20 20.39 -18.89
N GLN A 121 13.79 20.63 -17.63
CA GLN A 121 14.71 20.50 -16.51
C GLN A 121 15.09 19.04 -16.25
N LYS A 122 16.26 18.86 -15.65
CA LYS A 122 16.81 17.55 -15.34
C LYS A 122 15.99 16.86 -14.24
N ILE A 123 15.53 15.65 -14.51
CA ILE A 123 14.91 14.77 -13.53
C ILE A 123 15.99 14.29 -12.54
N PRO A 124 15.75 14.37 -11.23
CA PRO A 124 16.67 13.86 -10.21
C PRO A 124 16.71 12.33 -10.18
N LYS A 125 17.66 11.76 -9.40
CA LYS A 125 17.68 10.33 -9.12
C LYS A 125 16.48 9.95 -8.28
N ASP A 126 15.72 8.97 -8.72
CA ASP A 126 14.40 8.59 -8.17
C ASP A 126 14.20 7.07 -8.03
N GLU A 127 15.28 6.27 -7.95
CA GLU A 127 15.19 4.80 -7.98
C GLU A 127 14.19 4.25 -6.96
N GLN A 128 14.08 4.90 -5.79
CA GLN A 128 13.22 4.46 -4.68
C GLN A 128 11.99 5.34 -4.45
N PHE A 129 11.67 6.22 -5.41
CA PHE A 129 10.51 7.11 -5.31
C PHE A 129 9.21 6.39 -5.68
N THR A 130 8.18 6.68 -4.91
CA THR A 130 6.78 6.46 -5.25
C THR A 130 6.23 7.68 -6.00
N GLY A 131 4.97 7.62 -6.43
CA GLY A 131 4.29 8.79 -6.99
C GLY A 131 4.14 9.94 -6.00
N ALA A 132 4.06 9.64 -4.70
CA ALA A 132 3.93 10.65 -3.64
C ALA A 132 5.21 11.49 -3.49
N GLU A 133 6.38 10.87 -3.51
CA GLU A 133 7.65 11.60 -3.46
C GLU A 133 7.88 12.43 -4.71
N ILE A 134 7.53 11.90 -5.89
CA ILE A 134 7.61 12.66 -7.16
C ILE A 134 6.72 13.90 -7.08
N ARG A 135 5.46 13.74 -6.64
CA ARG A 135 4.54 14.85 -6.43
C ARG A 135 5.10 15.88 -5.45
N SER A 136 5.62 15.41 -4.33
CA SER A 136 6.18 16.29 -3.28
C SER A 136 7.40 17.06 -3.79
N CYS A 137 8.26 16.41 -4.59
CA CYS A 137 9.41 17.04 -5.22
C CYS A 137 8.96 18.18 -6.19
N CYS A 138 8.02 17.90 -7.08
CA CYS A 138 7.49 18.91 -8.00
C CYS A 138 6.80 20.07 -7.26
N ARG A 139 5.97 19.75 -6.25
CA ARG A 139 5.31 20.77 -5.44
C ARG A 139 6.31 21.66 -4.73
N LEU A 140 7.36 21.08 -4.16
CA LEU A 140 8.38 21.82 -3.43
C LEU A 140 9.22 22.69 -4.38
N ALA A 141 9.53 22.19 -5.58
CA ALA A 141 10.21 22.96 -6.61
C ALA A 141 9.41 24.21 -7.02
N ALA A 142 8.09 24.05 -7.24
CA ALA A 142 7.21 25.18 -7.54
C ALA A 142 7.07 26.16 -6.37
N LEU A 143 6.93 25.66 -5.14
CA LEU A 143 6.75 26.49 -3.96
C LEU A 143 7.98 27.34 -3.64
N LEU A 144 9.18 26.80 -3.85
CA LEU A 144 10.45 27.44 -3.51
C LEU A 144 11.09 28.15 -4.73
N ASP A 145 10.50 28.03 -5.89
CA ASP A 145 11.05 28.52 -7.17
C ASP A 145 12.48 28.01 -7.43
N VAL A 146 12.68 26.69 -7.28
CA VAL A 146 13.98 26.04 -7.45
C VAL A 146 13.89 24.85 -8.43
N PRO A 147 14.99 24.47 -9.08
CA PRO A 147 15.02 23.29 -9.94
C PRO A 147 14.70 21.98 -9.19
N LEU A 148 14.14 20.97 -9.87
CA LEU A 148 13.84 19.64 -9.31
C LEU A 148 15.05 18.98 -8.65
N VAL A 149 16.24 19.14 -9.22
CA VAL A 149 17.48 18.59 -8.65
C VAL A 149 17.88 19.23 -7.32
N GLN A 150 17.37 20.41 -7.02
CA GLN A 150 17.57 21.09 -5.75
C GLN A 150 16.46 20.76 -4.75
N SER A 151 15.20 20.70 -5.20
CA SER A 151 14.07 20.37 -4.33
C SER A 151 14.15 18.93 -3.78
N VAL A 152 14.71 18.00 -4.55
CA VAL A 152 14.82 16.57 -4.18
C VAL A 152 15.63 16.34 -2.90
N VAL A 153 16.55 17.23 -2.55
CA VAL A 153 17.39 17.11 -1.34
C VAL A 153 16.52 17.07 -0.07
N ASN A 154 15.32 17.66 -0.13
CA ASN A 154 14.37 17.71 0.98
C ASN A 154 13.37 16.54 0.98
N ILE A 155 13.52 15.58 0.08
CA ILE A 155 12.61 14.44 -0.05
C ILE A 155 13.32 13.18 0.43
N VAL A 156 12.74 12.55 1.46
CA VAL A 156 13.22 11.26 1.97
C VAL A 156 12.25 10.17 1.49
N PRO A 157 12.70 9.23 0.61
CA PRO A 157 11.83 8.20 0.10
C PRO A 157 11.37 7.24 1.22
N VAL A 158 10.08 6.93 1.25
CA VAL A 158 9.52 5.94 2.19
C VAL A 158 10.18 4.58 2.01
N ALA A 159 10.48 4.18 0.78
CA ALA A 159 11.17 2.92 0.48
C ALA A 159 12.58 2.82 1.09
N VAL A 160 13.21 3.94 1.46
CA VAL A 160 14.49 3.96 2.20
C VAL A 160 14.25 3.81 3.70
N THR A 161 13.31 4.59 4.25
CA THR A 161 13.02 4.60 5.69
C THR A 161 12.31 3.35 6.17
N ALA A 162 11.50 2.72 5.32
CA ALA A 162 10.73 1.50 5.58
C ALA A 162 11.22 0.30 4.74
N ASN A 163 12.50 0.24 4.39
CA ASN A 163 13.06 -0.78 3.48
C ASN A 163 12.79 -2.22 3.92
N GLU A 164 12.89 -2.50 5.22
CA GLU A 164 12.62 -3.83 5.78
C GLU A 164 11.17 -4.24 5.55
N SER A 165 10.23 -3.34 5.86
CA SER A 165 8.80 -3.58 5.66
C SER A 165 8.44 -3.77 4.18
N VAL A 166 9.00 -2.95 3.29
CA VAL A 166 8.79 -3.07 1.85
C VAL A 166 9.31 -4.42 1.33
N ASN A 167 10.50 -4.85 1.76
CA ASN A 167 11.07 -6.14 1.35
C ASN A 167 10.31 -7.33 1.95
N ALA A 168 9.78 -7.21 3.17
CA ALA A 168 8.93 -8.22 3.77
C ALA A 168 7.63 -8.40 2.96
N LEU A 169 6.98 -7.30 2.56
CA LEU A 169 5.79 -7.31 1.71
C LEU A 169 6.07 -7.91 0.34
N ARG A 170 7.17 -7.55 -0.32
CA ARG A 170 7.61 -8.12 -1.60
C ARG A 170 7.82 -9.64 -1.49
N THR A 171 8.48 -10.08 -0.42
CA THR A 171 8.73 -11.50 -0.15
C THR A 171 7.41 -12.25 0.08
N TRP A 172 6.49 -11.65 0.82
CA TRP A 172 5.17 -12.22 1.05
C TRP A 172 4.35 -12.32 -0.25
N ALA A 173 4.36 -11.27 -1.08
CA ALA A 173 3.59 -11.19 -2.31
C ALA A 173 4.13 -12.13 -3.41
N SER A 174 5.43 -12.44 -3.39
CA SER A 174 6.07 -13.25 -4.41
C SER A 174 5.48 -14.66 -4.47
N GLY A 175 4.98 -15.04 -5.63
CA GLY A 175 4.32 -16.33 -5.88
C GLY A 175 2.88 -16.41 -5.34
N ARG A 176 2.33 -15.33 -4.74
CA ARG A 176 0.97 -15.31 -4.16
C ARG A 176 0.06 -14.28 -4.80
N CYS A 177 0.61 -13.15 -5.22
CA CYS A 177 -0.17 -12.04 -5.74
C CYS A 177 -0.03 -11.91 -7.25
N LEU A 178 -1.00 -11.26 -7.87
CA LEU A 178 -0.88 -10.78 -9.24
C LEU A 178 0.03 -9.56 -9.29
N ASP A 179 0.80 -9.44 -10.34
CA ASP A 179 1.65 -8.27 -10.58
C ASP A 179 0.80 -7.13 -11.16
N GLY A 180 0.77 -6.00 -10.47
CA GLY A 180 -0.03 -4.84 -10.88
C GLY A 180 0.58 -4.01 -12.03
N ASP A 181 1.83 -4.26 -12.42
CA ASP A 181 2.51 -3.54 -13.51
C ASP A 181 2.50 -4.34 -14.82
N VAL A 182 2.96 -5.58 -14.78
CA VAL A 182 3.14 -6.39 -16.00
C VAL A 182 2.12 -7.51 -16.15
N GLY A 183 1.32 -7.76 -15.14
CA GLY A 183 0.37 -8.88 -15.09
C GLY A 183 1.05 -10.23 -14.80
N GLY A 184 0.23 -11.28 -14.62
CA GLY A 184 0.70 -12.59 -14.17
C GLY A 184 1.05 -12.62 -12.68
N ILE A 185 1.78 -13.65 -12.26
CA ILE A 185 2.14 -13.82 -10.85
C ILE A 185 3.38 -12.98 -10.51
N TYR A 186 3.28 -12.14 -9.49
CA TYR A 186 4.37 -11.31 -8.99
C TYR A 186 5.54 -12.17 -8.50
N GLN A 187 6.77 -11.80 -8.91
CA GLN A 187 8.00 -12.49 -8.56
C GLN A 187 9.04 -11.51 -8.03
N PHE A 188 9.39 -11.66 -6.77
CA PHE A 188 10.45 -10.87 -6.15
C PHE A 188 11.78 -11.61 -6.16
N LYS A 189 12.78 -11.02 -6.79
CA LYS A 189 14.16 -11.50 -6.75
C LYS A 189 14.97 -10.56 -5.84
N PRO A 190 15.24 -10.94 -4.59
CA PRO A 190 16.04 -10.10 -3.70
C PRO A 190 17.41 -9.88 -4.31
N THR A 191 17.79 -8.62 -4.45
CA THR A 191 19.14 -8.25 -4.86
C THR A 191 20.11 -8.77 -3.79
N LYS A 192 20.97 -9.73 -4.14
CA LYS A 192 21.99 -10.23 -3.22
C LYS A 192 22.79 -9.04 -2.70
N ALA A 193 22.68 -8.74 -1.42
CA ALA A 193 23.55 -7.77 -0.78
C ALA A 193 24.99 -8.15 -1.13
N ARG A 194 25.73 -7.24 -1.78
CA ARG A 194 27.17 -7.43 -2.03
C ARG A 194 27.79 -7.76 -0.69
N ALA A 195 28.24 -9.00 -0.51
CA ALA A 195 28.94 -9.42 0.69
C ALA A 195 30.07 -8.41 0.93
N ARG A 196 30.00 -7.67 2.03
CA ARG A 196 31.10 -6.79 2.45
C ARG A 196 32.33 -7.68 2.50
N ARG A 197 33.31 -7.42 1.63
CA ARG A 197 34.62 -8.04 1.70
C ARG A 197 35.09 -7.86 3.15
N ARG A 198 35.14 -8.95 3.92
CA ARG A 198 35.85 -8.96 5.20
C ARG A 198 37.29 -8.64 4.87
N VAL A 199 37.75 -7.46 5.27
CA VAL A 199 39.18 -7.13 5.29
C VAL A 199 39.77 -8.11 6.29
N LYS A 200 40.58 -9.05 5.80
CA LYS A 200 41.48 -9.86 6.66
C LYS A 200 42.41 -8.88 7.33
N VAL A 201 42.24 -8.64 8.61
CA VAL A 201 43.25 -7.97 9.44
C VAL A 201 44.34 -9.04 9.61
N ASP A 202 45.49 -8.77 9.01
CA ASP A 202 46.71 -9.59 9.18
C ASP A 202 47.14 -9.46 10.65
N SER A 203 47.10 -10.56 11.38
CA SER A 203 47.50 -10.63 12.80
C SER A 203 49.00 -10.85 12.99
N SER A 204 49.82 -10.35 12.06
CA SER A 204 51.28 -10.47 12.14
C SER A 204 51.94 -9.11 12.39
N LEU A 205 51.62 -8.51 13.54
CA LEU A 205 52.43 -7.44 14.14
C LEU A 205 52.33 -7.60 15.67
N ASN A 206 53.06 -8.51 16.20
CA ASN A 206 53.66 -8.55 17.55
C ASN A 206 55.06 -9.07 17.43
#